data_870f9b8a263a083544313cdab7a0cb47
#
_entry.id   870f9b8a263a083544313cdab7a0cb47
#
_cell.length_a   1.000
_cell.length_b   1.000
_cell.length_c   1.000
_cell.angle_alpha   90.00
_cell.angle_beta   90.00
_cell.angle_gamma   90.00
#
_symmetry.space_group_name_H-M   'P 1'
#
loop_
_entity.id
_entity.type
_entity.pdbx_description
1 polymer ?
#
loop_
_entity_poly.entity_id
_entity_poly.type
_entity_poly.pdbx_seq_one_letter_code
_entity_poly.pdbx_strand_id
1 'polypeptide(L)'
;MAIDVSMKILLLDSSKFFRTIEKQFLAKTPAEVYEADNGEEGFRICKEQKPDLVYLSYELNDMTGPECCRKIKADPGLRSLPVVMVCDQNAKDQLDASRKAGAEGVITKPIDRHKFMETGRHFLPTIREPRRTCLFPASYTVDGKSYTGKCLDISSGGLFIDSPDRFGIGKVFDVEFNLPGQGSGTIKCRGTIAWYNERPNPTKPNYPLGFGVRFIEISQVALSAIEQFTKR
;
A
#
# COMPACT_ATOMS: atom_id res chain seq x y z
N MET A 1 12.70 -7.41 26.45
CA MET A 1 12.81 -6.12 25.75
C MET A 1 12.44 -6.38 24.30
N ALA A 2 11.27 -6.00 23.86
CA ALA A 2 10.94 -6.00 22.44
C ALA A 2 11.79 -4.89 21.80
N ILE A 3 12.65 -5.24 20.86
CA ILE A 3 13.32 -4.26 20.02
C ILE A 3 12.20 -3.71 19.14
N ASP A 4 11.71 -2.52 19.47
CA ASP A 4 10.79 -1.76 18.63
C ASP A 4 11.61 -1.26 17.43
N VAL A 5 11.73 -2.09 16.41
CA VAL A 5 12.34 -1.71 15.15
C VAL A 5 11.29 -0.88 14.42
N SER A 6 11.22 0.40 14.77
CA SER A 6 10.38 1.37 14.06
C SER A 6 10.85 1.41 12.60
N MET A 7 9.97 1.06 11.69
CA MET A 7 10.20 1.17 10.24
C MET A 7 10.49 2.62 9.87
N LYS A 8 11.50 2.86 9.03
CA LYS A 8 11.94 4.19 8.60
C LYS A 8 11.65 4.42 7.13
N ILE A 9 10.97 5.50 6.81
CA ILE A 9 10.62 5.87 5.43
C ILE A 9 11.13 7.26 5.15
N LEU A 10 11.82 7.45 4.01
CA LEU A 10 12.22 8.76 3.52
C LEU A 10 11.27 9.21 2.40
N LEU A 11 10.73 10.42 2.55
CA LEU A 11 9.98 11.16 1.53
C LEU A 11 10.89 12.25 0.96
N LEU A 12 11.28 12.11 -0.28
CA LEU A 12 12.22 12.99 -0.97
C LEU A 12 11.55 13.63 -2.19
N ASP A 13 11.01 14.83 -2.01
CA ASP A 13 10.34 15.62 -3.05
C ASP A 13 10.62 17.12 -2.80
N SER A 14 10.94 17.89 -3.82
CA SER A 14 11.15 19.35 -3.74
C SER A 14 9.89 20.08 -3.27
N SER A 15 8.70 19.54 -3.56
CA SER A 15 7.42 20.12 -3.20
C SER A 15 6.98 19.75 -1.78
N LYS A 16 6.91 20.73 -0.88
CA LYS A 16 6.34 20.56 0.47
C LYS A 16 4.90 20.04 0.43
N PHE A 17 4.13 20.41 -0.58
CA PHE A 17 2.75 19.95 -0.75
C PHE A 17 2.69 18.42 -0.91
N PHE A 18 3.49 17.84 -1.81
CA PHE A 18 3.51 16.40 -2.02
C PHE A 18 4.04 15.65 -0.78
N ARG A 19 5.13 16.10 -0.16
CA ARG A 19 5.62 15.51 1.10
C ARG A 19 4.53 15.49 2.18
N THR A 20 3.74 16.59 2.29
CA THR A 20 2.63 16.64 3.26
C THR A 20 1.55 15.61 2.97
N ILE A 21 1.17 15.43 1.70
CA ILE A 21 0.17 14.43 1.27
C ILE A 21 0.69 13.01 1.56
N GLU A 22 1.91 12.69 1.15
CA GLU A 22 2.55 11.39 1.36
C GLU A 22 2.65 11.06 2.86
N LYS A 23 3.05 12.04 3.67
CA LYS A 23 3.10 11.91 5.13
C LYS A 23 1.71 11.65 5.73
N GLN A 24 0.66 12.30 5.22
CA GLN A 24 -0.73 12.02 5.63
C GLN A 24 -1.16 10.59 5.26
N PHE A 25 -0.71 10.06 4.11
CA PHE A 25 -0.98 8.67 3.76
C PHE A 25 -0.36 7.69 4.75
N LEU A 26 0.81 8.01 5.27
CA LEU A 26 1.55 7.21 6.25
C LEU A 26 1.13 7.47 7.72
N ALA A 27 0.27 8.43 8.02
CA ALA A 27 -0.04 8.87 9.39
C ALA A 27 -0.54 7.76 10.35
N LYS A 28 -1.06 6.64 9.82
CA LYS A 28 -1.48 5.47 10.61
C LYS A 28 -0.54 4.27 10.45
N THR A 29 0.57 4.45 9.76
CA THR A 29 1.62 3.44 9.62
C THR A 29 2.60 3.62 10.78
N PRO A 30 3.00 2.57 11.49
CA PRO A 30 3.99 2.65 12.57
C PRO A 30 5.39 2.82 11.96
N ALA A 31 5.66 4.00 11.39
CA ALA A 31 6.90 4.33 10.73
C ALA A 31 7.42 5.69 11.20
N GLU A 32 8.71 5.79 11.35
CA GLU A 32 9.42 7.07 11.45
C GLU A 32 9.61 7.64 10.05
N VAL A 33 9.06 8.83 9.80
CA VAL A 33 9.07 9.44 8.48
C VAL A 33 10.08 10.59 8.45
N TYR A 34 11.09 10.45 7.62
CA TYR A 34 12.08 11.48 7.29
C TYR A 34 11.64 12.23 6.03
N GLU A 35 12.01 13.48 5.93
CA GLU A 35 11.70 14.34 4.78
C GLU A 35 12.97 15.02 4.29
N ALA A 36 13.13 15.16 2.97
CA ALA A 36 14.14 16.00 2.34
C ALA A 36 13.56 16.66 1.09
N ASP A 37 14.07 17.83 0.72
CA ASP A 37 13.61 18.59 -0.45
C ASP A 37 14.64 18.65 -1.59
N ASN A 38 15.81 18.08 -1.37
CA ASN A 38 16.90 18.01 -2.35
C ASN A 38 17.67 16.68 -2.23
N GLY A 39 18.36 16.31 -3.30
CA GLY A 39 19.00 15.02 -3.44
C GLY A 39 20.19 14.81 -2.52
N GLU A 40 21.00 15.86 -2.26
CA GLU A 40 22.16 15.76 -1.36
C GLU A 40 21.72 15.49 0.08
N GLU A 41 20.71 16.20 0.57
CA GLU A 41 20.15 15.95 1.89
C GLU A 41 19.51 14.56 1.98
N GLY A 42 18.75 14.17 0.97
CA GLY A 42 18.14 12.84 0.89
C GLY A 42 19.18 11.73 0.95
N PHE A 43 20.29 11.87 0.20
CA PHE A 43 21.39 10.92 0.23
C PHE A 43 22.06 10.87 1.61
N ARG A 44 22.27 12.03 2.25
CA ARG A 44 22.82 12.11 3.61
C ARG A 44 21.93 11.38 4.62
N ILE A 45 20.61 11.60 4.55
CA ILE A 45 19.64 10.91 5.40
C ILE A 45 19.69 9.38 5.16
N CYS A 46 19.80 8.94 3.91
CA CYS A 46 19.97 7.50 3.61
C CYS A 46 21.20 6.90 4.30
N LYS A 47 22.31 7.62 4.34
CA LYS A 47 23.57 7.17 5.01
C LYS A 47 23.44 7.13 6.52
N GLU A 48 22.86 8.15 7.12
CA GLU A 48 22.80 8.34 8.57
C GLU A 48 21.66 7.55 9.21
N GLN A 49 20.47 7.63 8.62
CA GLN A 49 19.25 7.07 9.21
C GLN A 49 18.92 5.66 8.71
N LYS A 50 19.48 5.26 7.55
CA LYS A 50 19.28 3.95 6.91
C LYS A 50 17.79 3.62 6.79
N PRO A 51 17.01 4.40 6.03
CA PRO A 51 15.61 4.10 5.86
C PRO A 51 15.40 2.72 5.20
N ASP A 52 14.24 2.15 5.43
CA ASP A 52 13.84 0.86 4.86
C ASP A 52 13.18 1.03 3.48
N LEU A 53 12.74 2.26 3.14
CA LEU A 53 12.11 2.63 1.87
C LEU A 53 12.31 4.12 1.59
N VAL A 54 12.54 4.47 0.33
CA VAL A 54 12.56 5.85 -0.15
C VAL A 54 11.47 6.04 -1.20
N TYR A 55 10.61 7.05 -1.01
CA TYR A 55 9.81 7.64 -2.08
C TYR A 55 10.57 8.84 -2.61
N LEU A 56 10.89 8.84 -3.90
CA LEU A 56 11.80 9.79 -4.53
C LEU A 56 11.13 10.47 -5.73
N SER A 57 10.89 11.77 -5.63
CA SER A 57 10.37 12.55 -6.76
C SER A 57 11.35 12.57 -7.93
N TYR A 58 10.82 12.57 -9.14
CA TYR A 58 11.64 12.69 -10.35
C TYR A 58 12.36 14.03 -10.42
N GLU A 59 11.74 15.10 -9.93
CA GLU A 59 12.32 16.44 -9.89
C GLU A 59 12.69 16.83 -8.47
N LEU A 60 13.96 17.21 -8.27
CA LEU A 60 14.49 17.78 -7.04
C LEU A 60 15.10 19.16 -7.33
N ASN A 61 15.47 19.90 -6.28
CA ASN A 61 15.99 21.26 -6.42
C ASN A 61 17.44 21.31 -6.94
N ASP A 62 18.22 20.25 -6.72
CA ASP A 62 19.67 20.22 -6.96
C ASP A 62 20.10 19.18 -8.01
N MET A 63 19.31 18.15 -8.23
CA MET A 63 19.56 17.10 -9.21
C MET A 63 18.25 16.45 -9.66
N THR A 64 18.28 15.55 -10.64
CA THR A 64 17.12 14.75 -10.98
C THR A 64 16.98 13.55 -10.04
N GLY A 65 15.75 13.04 -9.85
CA GLY A 65 15.50 11.83 -9.07
C GLY A 65 16.29 10.62 -9.58
N PRO A 66 16.36 10.36 -10.91
CA PRO A 66 17.21 9.31 -11.46
C PRO A 66 18.69 9.46 -11.12
N GLU A 67 19.23 10.67 -11.05
CA GLU A 67 20.61 10.92 -10.60
C GLU A 67 20.80 10.57 -9.13
N CYS A 68 19.89 11.03 -8.27
CA CYS A 68 19.87 10.68 -6.87
C CYS A 68 19.73 9.16 -6.66
N CYS A 69 18.83 8.50 -7.39
CA CYS A 69 18.65 7.06 -7.34
C CYS A 69 19.95 6.32 -7.70
N ARG A 70 20.61 6.70 -8.80
CA ARG A 70 21.92 6.10 -9.18
C ARG A 70 22.96 6.30 -8.10
N LYS A 71 23.02 7.49 -7.46
CA LYS A 71 23.93 7.78 -6.35
C LYS A 71 23.67 6.86 -5.15
N ILE A 72 22.41 6.62 -4.80
CA ILE A 72 22.01 5.67 -3.75
C ILE A 72 22.43 4.25 -4.13
N LYS A 73 22.15 3.80 -5.36
CA LYS A 73 22.44 2.44 -5.84
C LYS A 73 23.94 2.16 -6.03
N ALA A 74 24.73 3.19 -6.29
CA ALA A 74 26.19 3.07 -6.41
C ALA A 74 26.88 2.89 -5.05
N ASP A 75 26.26 3.32 -3.95
CA ASP A 75 26.82 3.15 -2.60
C ASP A 75 26.65 1.70 -2.12
N PRO A 76 27.76 1.00 -1.76
CA PRO A 76 27.68 -0.39 -1.33
C PRO A 76 26.77 -0.66 -0.13
N GLY A 77 26.62 0.33 0.76
CA GLY A 77 25.78 0.21 1.97
C GLY A 77 24.31 0.51 1.71
N LEU A 78 23.96 1.08 0.55
CA LEU A 78 22.60 1.51 0.21
C LEU A 78 22.03 0.82 -1.04
N ARG A 79 22.81 0.02 -1.76
CA ARG A 79 22.37 -0.60 -3.04
C ARG A 79 21.12 -1.44 -2.93
N SER A 80 20.86 -2.04 -1.77
CA SER A 80 19.67 -2.85 -1.50
C SER A 80 18.47 -2.06 -0.98
N LEU A 81 18.65 -0.73 -0.72
CA LEU A 81 17.58 0.14 -0.24
C LEU A 81 16.51 0.31 -1.34
N PRO A 82 15.25 -0.10 -1.12
CA PRO A 82 14.20 0.07 -2.11
C PRO A 82 13.92 1.55 -2.38
N VAL A 83 13.87 1.92 -3.67
CA VAL A 83 13.53 3.27 -4.12
C VAL A 83 12.29 3.19 -5.00
N VAL A 84 11.24 3.91 -4.62
CA VAL A 84 10.03 4.11 -5.41
C VAL A 84 10.06 5.51 -5.99
N MET A 85 10.16 5.60 -7.32
CA MET A 85 10.14 6.90 -8.02
C MET A 85 8.72 7.44 -8.13
N VAL A 86 8.57 8.74 -7.93
CA VAL A 86 7.33 9.50 -8.12
C VAL A 86 7.48 10.37 -9.36
N CYS A 87 6.83 9.98 -10.46
CA CYS A 87 6.94 10.62 -11.77
C CYS A 87 5.67 11.39 -12.14
N ASP A 88 5.75 12.24 -13.15
CA ASP A 88 4.56 12.87 -13.70
C ASP A 88 3.75 11.89 -14.54
N GLN A 89 2.43 12.10 -14.59
CA GLN A 89 1.53 11.30 -15.42
C GLN A 89 1.87 11.49 -16.90
N ASN A 90 1.88 10.38 -17.65
CA ASN A 90 2.16 10.34 -19.09
C ASN A 90 3.61 10.63 -19.52
N ALA A 91 4.54 10.79 -18.60
CA ALA A 91 5.95 11.02 -18.88
C ALA A 91 6.71 9.68 -19.09
N LYS A 92 6.57 9.07 -20.27
CA LYS A 92 7.24 7.79 -20.59
C LYS A 92 8.74 7.84 -20.38
N ASP A 93 9.37 8.95 -20.77
CA ASP A 93 10.81 9.14 -20.61
C ASP A 93 11.23 9.15 -19.15
N GLN A 94 10.41 9.73 -18.25
CA GLN A 94 10.63 9.68 -16.81
C GLN A 94 10.55 8.26 -16.25
N LEU A 95 9.55 7.48 -16.70
CA LEU A 95 9.39 6.09 -16.29
C LEU A 95 10.59 5.23 -16.71
N ASP A 96 11.07 5.39 -17.94
CA ASP A 96 12.22 4.66 -18.46
C ASP A 96 13.51 5.09 -17.78
N ALA A 97 13.72 6.38 -17.55
CA ALA A 97 14.89 6.91 -16.83
C ALA A 97 14.90 6.40 -15.37
N SER A 98 13.75 6.33 -14.71
CA SER A 98 13.62 5.81 -13.35
C SER A 98 14.01 4.34 -13.25
N ARG A 99 13.52 3.51 -14.16
CA ARG A 99 13.87 2.08 -14.21
C ARG A 99 15.37 1.88 -14.50
N LYS A 100 15.93 2.62 -15.47
CA LYS A 100 17.37 2.59 -15.80
C LYS A 100 18.25 3.06 -14.65
N ALA A 101 17.72 3.91 -13.76
CA ALA A 101 18.43 4.35 -12.56
C ALA A 101 18.44 3.31 -11.43
N GLY A 102 17.68 2.21 -11.57
CA GLY A 102 17.61 1.15 -10.57
C GLY A 102 16.46 1.30 -9.56
N ALA A 103 15.45 2.11 -9.86
CA ALA A 103 14.26 2.19 -9.03
C ALA A 103 13.46 0.87 -9.11
N GLU A 104 13.08 0.33 -7.96
CA GLU A 104 12.31 -0.91 -7.86
C GLU A 104 10.82 -0.72 -8.05
N GLY A 105 10.32 0.51 -7.83
CA GLY A 105 8.93 0.87 -8.04
C GLY A 105 8.77 2.23 -8.69
N VAL A 106 7.64 2.44 -9.34
CA VAL A 106 7.27 3.75 -9.91
C VAL A 106 5.78 4.00 -9.66
N ILE A 107 5.46 5.19 -9.16
CA ILE A 107 4.10 5.73 -9.06
C ILE A 107 4.02 7.06 -9.82
N THR A 108 2.81 7.47 -10.20
CA THR A 108 2.63 8.70 -10.99
C THR A 108 1.78 9.73 -10.24
N LYS A 109 2.10 11.00 -10.44
CA LYS A 109 1.28 12.14 -10.00
C LYS A 109 0.03 12.27 -10.92
N PRO A 110 -1.17 12.60 -10.43
CA PRO A 110 -1.47 12.83 -9.03
C PRO A 110 -1.33 11.56 -8.20
N ILE A 111 -0.74 11.69 -7.00
CA ILE A 111 -0.43 10.55 -6.16
C ILE A 111 -1.74 9.96 -5.59
N ASP A 112 -2.11 8.79 -6.08
CA ASP A 112 -3.21 8.01 -5.54
C ASP A 112 -2.78 7.29 -4.25
N ARG A 113 -3.54 7.50 -3.15
CA ARG A 113 -3.22 6.94 -1.86
C ARG A 113 -3.12 5.42 -1.88
N HIS A 114 -4.03 4.75 -2.59
CA HIS A 114 -4.03 3.28 -2.66
C HIS A 114 -2.78 2.76 -3.36
N LYS A 115 -2.43 3.33 -4.52
CA LYS A 115 -1.20 2.98 -5.24
C LYS A 115 0.05 3.26 -4.43
N PHE A 116 0.11 4.40 -3.74
CA PHE A 116 1.22 4.76 -2.86
C PHE A 116 1.41 3.70 -1.75
N MET A 117 0.34 3.38 -1.03
CA MET A 117 0.37 2.39 0.05
C MET A 117 0.60 0.96 -0.47
N GLU A 118 0.05 0.59 -1.62
CA GLU A 118 0.24 -0.72 -2.23
C GLU A 118 1.69 -0.93 -2.66
N THR A 119 2.27 0.07 -3.34
CA THR A 119 3.68 0.02 -3.76
C THR A 119 4.59 -0.09 -2.55
N GLY A 120 4.35 0.71 -1.50
CA GLY A 120 5.14 0.63 -0.26
C GLY A 120 5.05 -0.75 0.41
N ARG A 121 3.87 -1.36 0.44
CA ARG A 121 3.67 -2.71 1.00
C ARG A 121 4.41 -3.82 0.26
N HIS A 122 4.69 -3.63 -1.01
CA HIS A 122 5.50 -4.58 -1.76
C HIS A 122 6.91 -4.73 -1.17
N PHE A 123 7.47 -3.63 -0.69
CA PHE A 123 8.81 -3.58 -0.06
C PHE A 123 8.76 -3.73 1.45
N LEU A 124 7.74 -3.15 2.09
CA LEU A 124 7.55 -3.16 3.53
C LEU A 124 6.16 -3.71 3.89
N PRO A 125 6.02 -5.02 4.08
CA PRO A 125 4.72 -5.66 4.38
C PRO A 125 4.03 -5.14 5.65
N THR A 126 4.76 -4.45 6.52
CA THR A 126 4.25 -3.81 7.74
C THR A 126 3.50 -2.50 7.48
N ILE A 127 3.65 -1.91 6.29
CA ILE A 127 2.82 -0.79 5.84
C ILE A 127 1.37 -1.28 5.72
N ARG A 128 0.53 -0.91 6.67
CA ARG A 128 -0.86 -1.34 6.71
C ARG A 128 -1.81 -0.17 6.55
N GLU A 129 -2.84 -0.38 5.76
CA GLU A 129 -3.95 0.54 5.74
C GLU A 129 -4.82 0.39 6.99
N PRO A 130 -5.39 1.50 7.50
CA PRO A 130 -6.32 1.42 8.62
C PRO A 130 -7.48 0.50 8.24
N ARG A 131 -7.77 -0.45 9.14
CA ARG A 131 -8.91 -1.35 9.02
C ARG A 131 -9.98 -0.95 10.01
N ARG A 132 -11.23 -0.98 9.57
CA ARG A 132 -12.38 -0.81 10.44
C ARG A 132 -13.03 -2.15 10.69
N THR A 133 -13.22 -2.49 11.97
CA THR A 133 -14.06 -3.61 12.37
C THR A 133 -15.51 -3.31 11.97
N CYS A 134 -16.17 -4.27 11.38
CA CYS A 134 -17.52 -4.15 10.86
C CYS A 134 -18.22 -5.51 10.89
N LEU A 135 -19.50 -5.51 10.62
CA LEU A 135 -20.26 -6.75 10.43
C LEU A 135 -21.30 -6.51 9.34
N PHE A 136 -21.08 -7.09 8.17
CA PHE A 136 -22.05 -7.05 7.08
C PHE A 136 -21.88 -8.28 6.15
N PRO A 137 -22.94 -8.69 5.43
CA PRO A 137 -22.85 -9.80 4.48
C PRO A 137 -21.97 -9.40 3.28
N ALA A 138 -21.20 -10.37 2.80
CA ALA A 138 -20.46 -10.29 1.55
C ALA A 138 -20.77 -11.53 0.71
N SER A 139 -21.12 -11.32 -0.56
CA SER A 139 -21.27 -12.39 -1.55
C SER A 139 -20.01 -12.47 -2.39
N TYR A 140 -19.64 -13.66 -2.80
CA TYR A 140 -18.47 -13.85 -3.67
C TYR A 140 -18.69 -15.01 -4.63
N THR A 141 -18.13 -14.90 -5.83
CA THR A 141 -18.29 -15.88 -6.90
C THR A 141 -16.93 -16.45 -7.30
N VAL A 142 -16.76 -17.76 -7.09
CA VAL A 142 -15.56 -18.51 -7.43
C VAL A 142 -15.92 -19.58 -8.45
N ASP A 143 -15.27 -19.59 -9.61
CA ASP A 143 -15.51 -20.56 -10.70
C ASP A 143 -17.01 -20.70 -11.08
N GLY A 144 -17.72 -19.56 -11.12
CA GLY A 144 -19.14 -19.52 -11.46
C GLY A 144 -20.11 -19.96 -10.36
N LYS A 145 -19.61 -20.36 -9.18
CA LYS A 145 -20.44 -20.70 -8.01
C LYS A 145 -20.46 -19.53 -7.03
N SER A 146 -21.67 -19.19 -6.56
CA SER A 146 -21.88 -18.12 -5.59
C SER A 146 -21.86 -18.64 -4.16
N TYR A 147 -21.21 -17.87 -3.29
CA TYR A 147 -21.05 -18.13 -1.86
C TYR A 147 -21.39 -16.87 -1.08
N THR A 148 -21.61 -17.02 0.22
CA THR A 148 -21.85 -15.90 1.14
C THR A 148 -21.05 -16.07 2.41
N GLY A 149 -20.59 -14.96 2.97
CA GLY A 149 -19.89 -14.91 4.25
C GLY A 149 -20.17 -13.58 4.95
N LYS A 150 -19.53 -13.37 6.09
CA LYS A 150 -19.63 -12.11 6.84
C LYS A 150 -18.30 -11.36 6.78
N CYS A 151 -18.33 -10.12 6.35
CA CYS A 151 -17.18 -9.23 6.47
C CYS A 151 -17.04 -8.79 7.93
N LEU A 152 -15.88 -9.01 8.55
CA LEU A 152 -15.59 -8.63 9.93
C LEU A 152 -14.67 -7.42 10.05
N ASP A 153 -13.87 -7.15 9.06
CA ASP A 153 -13.11 -5.92 8.93
C ASP A 153 -12.82 -5.57 7.46
N ILE A 154 -12.65 -4.30 7.18
CA ILE A 154 -12.36 -3.78 5.84
C ILE A 154 -11.36 -2.63 5.90
N SER A 155 -10.54 -2.53 4.86
CA SER A 155 -9.68 -1.38 4.52
C SER A 155 -9.76 -1.11 3.03
N SER A 156 -9.15 -0.02 2.55
CA SER A 156 -9.01 0.24 1.11
C SER A 156 -8.24 -0.85 0.35
N GLY A 157 -7.39 -1.63 1.02
CA GLY A 157 -6.65 -2.74 0.39
C GLY A 157 -7.34 -4.10 0.42
N GLY A 158 -8.46 -4.27 1.16
CA GLY A 158 -9.12 -5.57 1.25
C GLY A 158 -10.00 -5.74 2.48
N LEU A 159 -10.58 -6.93 2.61
CA LEU A 159 -11.48 -7.27 3.71
C LEU A 159 -11.20 -8.69 4.25
N PHE A 160 -11.74 -9.00 5.43
CA PHE A 160 -11.75 -10.37 5.97
C PHE A 160 -13.17 -10.94 5.90
N ILE A 161 -13.30 -12.15 5.35
CA ILE A 161 -14.56 -12.88 5.26
C ILE A 161 -14.53 -14.05 6.25
N ASP A 162 -15.48 -14.05 7.19
CA ASP A 162 -15.85 -15.19 8.01
C ASP A 162 -16.61 -16.18 7.12
N SER A 163 -15.99 -17.29 6.80
CA SER A 163 -16.55 -18.35 5.99
C SER A 163 -15.75 -19.66 6.19
N PRO A 164 -16.43 -20.82 6.18
CA PRO A 164 -15.76 -22.13 6.21
C PRO A 164 -15.15 -22.53 4.86
N ASP A 165 -15.48 -21.81 3.79
CA ASP A 165 -15.07 -22.18 2.42
C ASP A 165 -13.55 -22.13 2.25
N ARG A 166 -13.05 -23.02 1.38
CA ARG A 166 -11.63 -23.19 1.09
C ARG A 166 -11.36 -23.17 -0.40
N PHE A 167 -10.42 -22.32 -0.78
CA PHE A 167 -9.94 -22.20 -2.15
C PHE A 167 -8.41 -22.08 -2.11
N GLY A 168 -7.74 -22.03 -3.26
CA GLY A 168 -6.29 -21.80 -3.29
C GLY A 168 -5.90 -20.37 -2.88
N ILE A 169 -4.82 -20.18 -2.13
CA ILE A 169 -4.20 -18.86 -1.94
C ILE A 169 -3.83 -18.32 -3.32
N GLY A 170 -4.08 -17.03 -3.56
CA GLY A 170 -3.93 -16.41 -4.87
C GLY A 170 -5.13 -16.58 -5.80
N LYS A 171 -6.15 -17.41 -5.43
CA LYS A 171 -7.37 -17.55 -6.23
C LYS A 171 -8.05 -16.19 -6.38
N VAL A 172 -8.33 -15.82 -7.62
CA VAL A 172 -9.04 -14.58 -7.99
C VAL A 172 -10.52 -14.87 -8.12
N PHE A 173 -11.37 -13.96 -7.62
CA PHE A 173 -12.82 -14.09 -7.62
C PHE A 173 -13.51 -12.73 -7.49
N ASP A 174 -14.80 -12.69 -7.83
CA ASP A 174 -15.63 -11.52 -7.69
C ASP A 174 -16.20 -11.41 -6.29
N VAL A 175 -16.25 -10.18 -5.74
CA VAL A 175 -16.79 -9.88 -4.40
C VAL A 175 -17.80 -8.76 -4.51
N GLU A 176 -18.94 -8.93 -3.85
CA GLU A 176 -20.02 -7.94 -3.78
C GLU A 176 -20.44 -7.71 -2.33
N PHE A 177 -20.59 -6.45 -1.93
CA PHE A 177 -21.05 -6.09 -0.59
C PHE A 177 -21.61 -4.66 -0.55
N ASN A 178 -22.34 -4.36 0.52
CA ASN A 178 -22.86 -3.03 0.82
C ASN A 178 -22.24 -2.51 2.13
N LEU A 179 -21.77 -1.26 2.12
CA LEU A 179 -21.23 -0.63 3.34
C LEU A 179 -22.36 -0.11 4.23
N PRO A 180 -22.38 -0.44 5.54
CA PRO A 180 -23.38 0.05 6.46
C PRO A 180 -23.38 1.59 6.57
N GLY A 181 -24.56 2.21 6.50
CA GLY A 181 -24.71 3.65 6.68
C GLY A 181 -24.23 4.53 5.52
N GLN A 182 -23.85 3.93 4.42
CA GLN A 182 -23.63 4.61 3.15
C GLN A 182 -24.74 4.15 2.18
N GLY A 183 -25.41 5.10 1.53
CA GLY A 183 -26.61 4.83 0.70
C GLY A 183 -26.43 3.65 -0.28
N SER A 184 -27.51 3.26 -0.93
CA SER A 184 -27.79 2.00 -1.59
C SER A 184 -26.89 1.56 -2.77
N GLY A 185 -25.58 1.74 -2.69
CA GLY A 185 -24.67 1.29 -3.74
C GLY A 185 -23.98 -0.02 -3.39
N THR A 186 -24.26 -1.11 -4.15
CA THR A 186 -23.47 -2.34 -4.05
C THR A 186 -22.08 -2.11 -4.62
N ILE A 187 -21.07 -2.35 -3.79
CA ILE A 187 -19.67 -2.38 -4.22
C ILE A 187 -19.42 -3.74 -4.87
N LYS A 188 -18.91 -3.71 -6.09
CA LYS A 188 -18.44 -4.85 -6.85
C LYS A 188 -16.97 -4.67 -7.14
N CYS A 189 -16.18 -5.69 -6.81
CA CYS A 189 -14.75 -5.67 -7.02
C CYS A 189 -14.22 -7.08 -7.27
N ARG A 190 -12.98 -7.19 -7.77
CA ARG A 190 -12.26 -8.45 -7.81
C ARG A 190 -11.22 -8.48 -6.73
N GLY A 191 -11.09 -9.61 -6.10
CA GLY A 191 -10.13 -9.85 -5.05
C GLY A 191 -9.39 -11.16 -5.22
N THR A 192 -8.34 -11.32 -4.44
CA THR A 192 -7.59 -12.58 -4.34
C THR A 192 -7.48 -13.01 -2.89
N ILE A 193 -7.51 -14.32 -2.64
CA ILE A 193 -7.27 -14.88 -1.31
C ILE A 193 -5.80 -14.63 -0.96
N ALA A 194 -5.58 -13.83 0.08
CA ALA A 194 -4.24 -13.46 0.52
C ALA A 194 -3.72 -14.42 1.62
N TRP A 195 -4.59 -14.85 2.52
CA TRP A 195 -4.25 -15.70 3.66
C TRP A 195 -5.52 -16.31 4.28
N TYR A 196 -5.34 -17.37 5.08
CA TYR A 196 -6.41 -17.99 5.86
C TYR A 196 -6.22 -17.79 7.36
N ASN A 197 -7.34 -17.64 8.08
CA ASN A 197 -7.38 -17.72 9.53
C ASN A 197 -7.80 -19.13 9.93
N GLU A 198 -6.84 -19.98 10.27
CA GLU A 198 -7.03 -21.41 10.50
C GLU A 198 -6.55 -21.82 11.89
N ARG A 199 -7.12 -22.89 12.42
CA ARG A 199 -6.63 -23.56 13.63
C ARG A 199 -5.59 -24.62 13.23
N PRO A 200 -4.56 -24.93 14.05
CA PRO A 200 -4.34 -24.41 15.41
C PRO A 200 -3.65 -23.04 15.51
N ASN A 201 -3.09 -22.49 14.42
CA ASN A 201 -2.26 -21.27 14.42
C ASN A 201 -2.95 -20.11 13.68
N PRO A 202 -3.97 -19.48 14.27
CA PRO A 202 -4.70 -18.41 13.60
C PRO A 202 -3.84 -17.13 13.46
N THR A 203 -3.84 -16.55 12.28
CA THR A 203 -3.21 -15.24 12.00
C THR A 203 -3.88 -14.12 12.83
N LYS A 204 -5.19 -14.26 13.07
CA LYS A 204 -5.98 -13.37 13.96
C LYS A 204 -6.67 -14.23 15.02
N PRO A 205 -6.11 -14.35 16.24
CA PRO A 205 -6.63 -15.24 17.29
C PRO A 205 -8.08 -15.00 17.67
N ASN A 206 -8.52 -13.74 17.65
CA ASN A 206 -9.88 -13.33 18.01
C ASN A 206 -10.90 -13.39 16.87
N TYR A 207 -10.49 -13.87 15.69
CA TYR A 207 -11.37 -14.01 14.53
C TYR A 207 -11.77 -15.47 14.32
N PRO A 208 -12.97 -15.74 13.75
CA PRO A 208 -13.37 -17.07 13.35
C PRO A 208 -12.51 -17.62 12.21
N LEU A 209 -12.82 -18.85 11.79
CA LEU A 209 -12.29 -19.40 10.55
C LEU A 209 -12.72 -18.51 9.39
N GLY A 210 -11.81 -18.30 8.42
CA GLY A 210 -12.11 -17.44 7.30
C GLY A 210 -10.86 -17.08 6.51
N PHE A 211 -10.99 -16.09 5.64
CA PHE A 211 -9.89 -15.69 4.79
C PHE A 211 -9.83 -14.17 4.57
N GLY A 212 -8.60 -13.68 4.44
CA GLY A 212 -8.30 -12.32 4.03
C GLY A 212 -8.33 -12.21 2.51
N VAL A 213 -9.08 -11.23 2.03
CA VAL A 213 -9.16 -10.86 0.60
C VAL A 213 -8.36 -9.60 0.38
N ARG A 214 -7.49 -9.60 -0.62
CA ARG A 214 -6.85 -8.40 -1.16
C ARG A 214 -7.59 -7.97 -2.43
N PHE A 215 -8.00 -6.72 -2.52
CA PHE A 215 -8.58 -6.16 -3.74
C PHE A 215 -7.50 -6.05 -4.82
N ILE A 216 -7.85 -6.46 -6.05
CA ILE A 216 -6.98 -6.38 -7.23
C ILE A 216 -7.58 -5.49 -8.33
N GLU A 217 -8.91 -5.44 -8.40
CA GLU A 217 -9.65 -4.56 -9.31
C GLU A 217 -10.83 -3.96 -8.54
N ILE A 218 -10.80 -2.67 -8.31
CA ILE A 218 -11.85 -1.92 -7.61
C ILE A 218 -12.01 -0.54 -8.24
N SER A 219 -13.23 -0.07 -8.41
CA SER A 219 -13.47 1.26 -8.97
C SER A 219 -13.06 2.37 -7.99
N GLN A 220 -12.65 3.51 -8.50
CA GLN A 220 -12.26 4.67 -7.68
C GLN A 220 -13.41 5.16 -6.79
N VAL A 221 -14.66 5.06 -7.27
CA VAL A 221 -15.86 5.41 -6.48
C VAL A 221 -16.01 4.46 -5.28
N ALA A 222 -15.87 3.16 -5.50
CA ALA A 222 -15.93 2.15 -4.44
C ALA A 222 -14.80 2.33 -3.43
N LEU A 223 -13.59 2.61 -3.91
CA LEU A 223 -12.42 2.86 -3.06
C LEU A 223 -12.63 4.08 -2.16
N SER A 224 -13.11 5.19 -2.73
CA SER A 224 -13.44 6.41 -1.96
C SER A 224 -14.51 6.16 -0.90
N ALA A 225 -15.53 5.36 -1.22
CA ALA A 225 -16.58 4.98 -0.27
C ALA A 225 -16.01 4.16 0.91
N ILE A 226 -15.12 3.19 0.62
CA ILE A 226 -14.44 2.39 1.65
C ILE A 226 -13.54 3.28 2.52
N GLU A 227 -12.79 4.20 1.93
CA GLU A 227 -11.93 5.13 2.67
C GLU A 227 -12.74 6.03 3.61
N GLN A 228 -13.87 6.57 3.16
CA GLN A 228 -14.77 7.34 4.00
C GLN A 228 -15.35 6.49 5.13
N PHE A 229 -15.72 5.25 4.84
CA PHE A 229 -16.22 4.32 5.83
C PHE A 229 -15.17 3.98 6.89
N THR A 230 -13.90 3.79 6.50
CA THR A 230 -12.80 3.43 7.42
C THR A 230 -12.27 4.60 8.24
N LYS A 231 -12.59 5.86 7.88
CA LYS A 231 -12.21 7.07 8.63
C LYS A 231 -13.12 7.38 9.80
N ARG A 232 -14.35 6.84 9.81
CA ARG A 232 -15.36 7.00 10.87
C ARG A 232 -15.18 5.95 11.96
#